data_bb9939bed94df01de06e92296cf5189f
#
_entry.id   bb9939bed94df01de06e92296cf5189f
#
_cell.length_a   1.000
_cell.length_b   1.000
_cell.length_c   1.000
_cell.angle_alpha   90.00
_cell.angle_beta   90.00
_cell.angle_gamma   90.00
#
_symmetry.space_group_name_H-M   'P 1'
#
loop_
_entity.id
_entity.type
_entity.pdbx_description
1 polymer ?
#
loop_
_entity_poly.entity_id
_entity_poly.type
_entity_poly.pdbx_seq_one_letter_code
_entity_poly.pdbx_strand_id
1 'polypeptide(L)'
;MINSNVKHKLSGENNPFAERQKSCFKAAEICGKDFLRSVTLEDLEKCKSEMDEVTYNRALHGVQEDKRTLEAAEVLIKGDFKRFGELMNASHDSLRDLYEVSCPEVDELVEIARKTKGVYGSRITGGGFGGCTVTLIEKNAVQSLKDAVNV
;
A
#
# COMPACT_ATOMS: atom_id res chain seq x y z
N MET A 1 -11.17 8.06 8.29
CA MET A 1 -10.97 6.60 8.14
C MET A 1 -12.33 5.96 7.92
N ILE A 2 -12.41 4.94 7.07
CA ILE A 2 -13.63 4.18 6.77
C ILE A 2 -13.34 2.72 7.01
N ASN A 3 -14.21 2.02 7.74
CA ASN A 3 -14.08 0.58 8.01
C ASN A 3 -14.82 -0.21 6.92
N SER A 4 -14.14 -1.18 6.32
CA SER A 4 -14.74 -2.07 5.31
C SER A 4 -15.68 -3.12 5.93
N ASN A 5 -15.69 -3.25 7.25
CA ASN A 5 -16.37 -4.31 8.00
C ASN A 5 -15.90 -5.75 7.65
N VAL A 6 -14.86 -5.88 6.82
CA VAL A 6 -14.22 -7.16 6.57
C VAL A 6 -13.26 -7.49 7.70
N LYS A 7 -13.53 -8.59 8.40
CA LYS A 7 -12.65 -9.11 9.46
C LYS A 7 -11.56 -9.96 8.83
N HIS A 8 -10.32 -9.61 9.07
CA HIS A 8 -9.18 -10.40 8.63
C HIS A 8 -8.77 -11.40 9.71
N LYS A 9 -8.42 -12.62 9.29
CA LYS A 9 -7.80 -13.61 10.17
C LYS A 9 -6.28 -13.47 10.07
N LEU A 10 -5.67 -12.82 11.06
CA LEU A 10 -4.22 -12.57 11.10
C LEU A 10 -3.43 -13.64 11.84
N SER A 11 -4.10 -14.67 12.36
CA SER A 11 -3.50 -15.74 13.16
C SER A 11 -3.88 -17.12 12.62
N GLY A 12 -2.95 -18.06 12.67
CA GLY A 12 -3.13 -19.45 12.23
C GLY A 12 -1.90 -20.00 11.49
N GLU A 13 -1.90 -21.28 11.18
CA GLU A 13 -0.78 -21.97 10.50
C GLU A 13 -0.51 -21.41 9.07
N ASN A 14 -1.53 -20.84 8.42
CA ASN A 14 -1.43 -20.18 7.10
C ASN A 14 -1.54 -18.66 7.26
N ASN A 15 -0.61 -18.06 8.03
CA ASN A 15 -0.57 -16.61 8.21
C ASN A 15 -0.07 -15.94 6.90
N PRO A 16 -0.93 -15.17 6.17
CA PRO A 16 -0.55 -14.55 4.91
C PRO A 16 0.58 -13.51 5.06
N PHE A 17 0.79 -12.96 6.26
CA PHE A 17 1.95 -12.10 6.54
C PHE A 17 3.27 -12.86 6.57
N ALA A 18 3.28 -14.09 7.09
CA ALA A 18 4.49 -14.91 7.11
C ALA A 18 4.99 -15.21 5.70
N GLU A 19 4.07 -15.39 4.74
CA GLU A 19 4.44 -15.58 3.33
C GLU A 19 5.06 -14.32 2.72
N ARG A 20 4.47 -13.13 3.00
CA ARG A 20 5.03 -11.85 2.52
C ARG A 20 6.41 -11.61 3.12
N GLN A 21 6.57 -11.85 4.40
CA GLN A 21 7.86 -11.75 5.08
C GLN A 21 8.90 -12.68 4.46
N LYS A 22 8.56 -13.96 4.21
CA LYS A 22 9.45 -14.92 3.54
C LYS A 22 9.88 -14.43 2.17
N SER A 23 8.95 -13.92 1.36
CA SER A 23 9.27 -13.35 0.03
C SER A 23 10.26 -12.19 0.14
N CYS A 24 10.08 -11.29 1.10
CA CYS A 24 10.97 -10.16 1.31
C CYS A 24 12.38 -10.59 1.76
N PHE A 25 12.50 -11.56 2.66
CA PHE A 25 13.80 -12.10 3.07
C PHE A 25 14.48 -12.83 1.92
N LYS A 26 13.76 -13.69 1.19
CA LYS A 26 14.29 -14.40 0.02
C LYS A 26 14.82 -13.44 -1.04
N ALA A 27 14.08 -12.35 -1.32
CA ALA A 27 14.53 -11.34 -2.28
C ALA A 27 15.80 -10.61 -1.83
N ALA A 28 15.88 -10.24 -0.53
CA ALA A 28 17.10 -9.62 0.01
C ALA A 28 18.30 -10.55 -0.10
N GLU A 29 18.15 -11.83 0.27
CA GLU A 29 19.21 -12.85 0.16
C GLU A 29 19.69 -13.03 -1.28
N ILE A 30 18.78 -13.16 -2.25
CA ILE A 30 19.13 -13.29 -3.68
C ILE A 30 19.90 -12.05 -4.17
N CYS A 31 19.52 -10.84 -3.70
CA CYS A 31 20.23 -9.60 -4.01
C CYS A 31 21.53 -9.39 -3.18
N GLY A 32 21.94 -10.38 -2.38
CA GLY A 32 23.16 -10.30 -1.57
C GLY A 32 23.10 -9.25 -0.45
N LYS A 33 21.91 -9.03 0.12
CA LYS A 33 21.66 -8.06 1.20
C LYS A 33 21.06 -8.74 2.42
N ASP A 34 21.38 -8.22 3.61
CA ASP A 34 20.83 -8.73 4.86
C ASP A 34 19.33 -8.38 5.04
N PHE A 35 18.89 -7.25 4.50
CA PHE A 35 17.53 -6.75 4.63
C PHE A 35 17.04 -6.09 3.34
N LEU A 36 15.73 -6.22 3.06
CA LEU A 36 15.10 -5.61 1.89
C LEU A 36 15.28 -4.09 1.83
N ARG A 37 15.35 -3.40 2.97
CA ARG A 37 15.63 -1.97 3.06
C ARG A 37 16.96 -1.56 2.43
N SER A 38 17.93 -2.47 2.36
CA SER A 38 19.24 -2.24 1.74
C SER A 38 19.25 -2.54 0.24
N VAL A 39 18.15 -3.08 -0.30
CA VAL A 39 17.99 -3.39 -1.71
C VAL A 39 17.52 -2.15 -2.47
N THR A 40 18.23 -1.78 -3.53
CA THR A 40 17.81 -0.71 -4.44
C THR A 40 16.97 -1.28 -5.59
N LEU A 41 16.27 -0.42 -6.34
CA LEU A 41 15.58 -0.85 -7.57
C LEU A 41 16.53 -1.43 -8.60
N GLU A 42 17.74 -0.89 -8.67
CA GLU A 42 18.78 -1.40 -9.57
C GLU A 42 19.27 -2.80 -9.14
N ASP A 43 19.48 -3.03 -7.84
CA ASP A 43 19.81 -4.36 -7.33
C ASP A 43 18.70 -5.36 -7.66
N LEU A 44 17.44 -4.96 -7.42
CA LEU A 44 16.29 -5.82 -7.66
C LEU A 44 16.13 -6.20 -9.15
N GLU A 45 16.35 -5.25 -10.08
CA GLU A 45 16.31 -5.53 -11.51
C GLU A 45 17.45 -6.48 -11.95
N LYS A 46 18.65 -6.34 -11.39
CA LYS A 46 19.78 -7.24 -11.67
C LYS A 46 19.49 -8.69 -11.24
N CYS A 47 18.79 -8.85 -10.11
CA CYS A 47 18.48 -10.17 -9.54
C CYS A 47 17.12 -10.74 -10.01
N LYS A 48 16.40 -10.02 -10.88
CA LYS A 48 15.03 -10.37 -11.29
C LYS A 48 14.92 -11.79 -11.87
N SER A 49 15.88 -12.19 -12.70
CA SER A 49 15.87 -13.52 -13.33
C SER A 49 16.09 -14.69 -12.36
N GLU A 50 16.52 -14.40 -11.13
CA GLU A 50 16.75 -15.39 -10.08
C GLU A 50 15.56 -15.54 -9.13
N MET A 51 14.49 -14.74 -9.34
CA MET A 51 13.29 -14.73 -8.53
C MET A 51 12.09 -15.24 -9.30
N ASP A 52 11.17 -15.89 -8.59
CA ASP A 52 9.80 -16.05 -9.09
C ASP A 52 9.07 -14.69 -9.08
N GLU A 53 8.04 -14.57 -9.94
CA GLU A 53 7.31 -13.32 -10.13
C GLU A 53 6.69 -12.80 -8.83
N VAL A 54 6.16 -13.67 -7.98
CA VAL A 54 5.54 -13.31 -6.70
C VAL A 54 6.59 -12.72 -5.75
N THR A 55 7.75 -13.36 -5.63
CA THR A 55 8.87 -12.87 -4.80
C THR A 55 9.34 -11.51 -5.30
N TYR A 56 9.52 -11.36 -6.61
CA TYR A 56 9.92 -10.09 -7.23
C TYR A 56 8.89 -8.98 -6.98
N ASN A 57 7.62 -9.22 -7.24
CA ASN A 57 6.56 -8.21 -7.06
C ASN A 57 6.44 -7.73 -5.61
N ARG A 58 6.51 -8.65 -4.64
CA ARG A 58 6.47 -8.31 -3.22
C ARG A 58 7.70 -7.51 -2.78
N ALA A 59 8.88 -7.86 -3.28
CA ALA A 59 10.10 -7.09 -3.02
C ALA A 59 10.06 -5.71 -3.68
N LEU A 60 9.57 -5.62 -4.92
CA LEU A 60 9.38 -4.38 -5.65
C LEU A 60 8.46 -3.41 -4.89
N HIS A 61 7.33 -3.94 -4.35
CA HIS A 61 6.47 -3.15 -3.47
C HIS A 61 7.28 -2.55 -2.31
N GLY A 62 8.02 -3.36 -1.56
CA GLY A 62 8.77 -2.90 -0.38
C GLY A 62 9.80 -1.82 -0.72
N VAL A 63 10.59 -2.04 -1.78
CA VAL A 63 11.62 -1.08 -2.23
C VAL A 63 11.00 0.23 -2.71
N GLN A 64 9.87 0.16 -3.42
CA GLN A 64 9.15 1.35 -3.87
C GLN A 64 8.46 2.08 -2.71
N GLU A 65 7.93 1.36 -1.72
CA GLU A 65 7.24 1.95 -0.58
C GLU A 65 8.20 2.72 0.32
N ASP A 66 9.43 2.25 0.51
CA ASP A 66 10.47 3.00 1.22
C ASP A 66 10.73 4.37 0.56
N LYS A 67 10.91 4.41 -0.76
CA LYS A 67 11.08 5.67 -1.52
C LYS A 67 9.84 6.57 -1.43
N ARG A 68 8.66 5.96 -1.58
CA ARG A 68 7.38 6.67 -1.52
C ARG A 68 7.15 7.31 -0.17
N THR A 69 7.54 6.62 0.92
CA THR A 69 7.44 7.14 2.29
C THR A 69 8.35 8.34 2.52
N LEU A 70 9.58 8.31 2.02
CA LEU A 70 10.52 9.44 2.13
C LEU A 70 10.00 10.66 1.35
N GLU A 71 9.55 10.48 0.12
CA GLU A 71 8.95 11.54 -0.68
C GLU A 71 7.69 12.10 -0.01
N ALA A 72 6.84 11.23 0.55
CA ALA A 72 5.62 11.63 1.24
C ALA A 72 5.93 12.54 2.45
N ALA A 73 6.98 12.26 3.21
CA ALA A 73 7.41 13.12 4.31
C ALA A 73 7.83 14.50 3.83
N GLU A 74 8.59 14.57 2.73
CA GLU A 74 9.04 15.85 2.16
C GLU A 74 7.88 16.71 1.63
N VAL A 75 6.98 16.12 0.87
CA VAL A 75 5.85 16.87 0.28
C VAL A 75 4.85 17.30 1.35
N LEU A 76 4.70 16.52 2.42
CA LEU A 76 3.84 16.87 3.55
C LEU A 76 4.38 18.10 4.29
N ILE A 77 5.70 18.18 4.53
CA ILE A 77 6.35 19.35 5.14
C ILE A 77 6.15 20.61 4.28
N LYS A 78 6.15 20.45 2.94
CA LYS A 78 5.93 21.55 1.99
C LYS A 78 4.45 21.94 1.86
N GLY A 79 3.52 21.19 2.46
CA GLY A 79 2.07 21.40 2.34
C GLY A 79 1.50 20.99 0.98
N ASP A 80 2.21 20.18 0.19
CA ASP A 80 1.75 19.68 -1.10
C ASP A 80 0.82 18.47 -0.91
N PHE A 81 -0.41 18.76 -0.48
CA PHE A 81 -1.42 17.73 -0.21
C PHE A 81 -1.86 16.98 -1.48
N LYS A 82 -1.75 17.62 -2.66
CA LYS A 82 -2.07 16.96 -3.93
C LYS A 82 -1.07 15.84 -4.20
N ARG A 83 0.23 16.15 -4.16
CA ARG A 83 1.28 15.16 -4.37
C ARG A 83 1.25 14.06 -3.29
N PHE A 84 1.00 14.43 -2.04
CA PHE A 84 0.83 13.46 -0.95
C PHE A 84 -0.32 12.50 -1.22
N GLY A 85 -1.47 13.00 -1.71
CA GLY A 85 -2.61 12.17 -2.11
C GLY A 85 -2.29 11.22 -3.27
N GLU A 86 -1.53 11.66 -4.27
CA GLU A 86 -1.04 10.81 -5.36
C GLU A 86 -0.15 9.67 -4.84
N LEU A 87 0.73 9.96 -3.88
CA LEU A 87 1.57 8.94 -3.23
C LEU A 87 0.74 7.94 -2.41
N MET A 88 -0.31 8.41 -1.73
CA MET A 88 -1.27 7.52 -1.05
C MET A 88 -1.95 6.57 -2.03
N ASN A 89 -2.41 7.07 -3.17
CA ASN A 89 -3.03 6.27 -4.21
C ASN A 89 -2.05 5.23 -4.78
N ALA A 90 -0.83 5.64 -5.12
CA ALA A 90 0.20 4.74 -5.61
C ALA A 90 0.59 3.66 -4.58
N SER A 91 0.58 4.00 -3.28
CA SER A 91 0.79 3.03 -2.20
C SER A 91 -0.32 1.97 -2.17
N HIS A 92 -1.60 2.38 -2.29
CA HIS A 92 -2.70 1.43 -2.32
C HIS A 92 -2.63 0.50 -3.54
N ASP A 93 -2.39 1.06 -4.72
CA ASP A 93 -2.30 0.26 -5.94
C ASP A 93 -1.16 -0.77 -5.83
N SER A 94 -0.02 -0.38 -5.28
CA SER A 94 1.10 -1.29 -5.01
C SER A 94 0.78 -2.36 -3.96
N LEU A 95 0.04 -2.01 -2.89
CA LEU A 95 -0.43 -2.97 -1.88
C LEU A 95 -1.43 -3.97 -2.45
N ARG A 96 -2.29 -3.55 -3.38
CA ARG A 96 -3.26 -4.40 -4.07
C ARG A 96 -2.58 -5.30 -5.09
N ASP A 97 -1.79 -4.73 -6.00
CA ASP A 97 -1.35 -5.40 -7.22
C ASP A 97 -0.02 -6.15 -7.07
N LEU A 98 0.90 -5.66 -6.23
CA LEU A 98 2.23 -6.24 -6.05
C LEU A 98 2.38 -7.01 -4.74
N TYR A 99 1.84 -6.46 -3.65
CA TYR A 99 1.94 -7.08 -2.33
C TYR A 99 0.75 -7.98 -1.99
N GLU A 100 -0.35 -7.83 -2.72
CA GLU A 100 -1.57 -8.65 -2.65
C GLU A 100 -2.16 -8.73 -1.23
N VAL A 101 -2.29 -7.58 -0.58
CA VAL A 101 -2.85 -7.47 0.79
C VAL A 101 -4.17 -6.70 0.84
N SER A 102 -4.76 -6.36 -0.29
CA SER A 102 -6.08 -5.75 -0.32
C SER A 102 -7.20 -6.77 -0.44
N CYS A 103 -8.43 -6.30 -0.44
CA CYS A 103 -9.63 -7.10 -0.74
C CYS A 103 -10.64 -6.24 -1.50
N PRO A 104 -11.61 -6.87 -2.23
CA PRO A 104 -12.56 -6.14 -3.08
C PRO A 104 -13.31 -5.01 -2.36
N GLU A 105 -13.73 -5.24 -1.11
CA GLU A 105 -14.48 -4.25 -0.33
C GLU A 105 -13.64 -3.03 0.03
N VAL A 106 -12.35 -3.24 0.32
CA VAL A 106 -11.39 -2.15 0.58
C VAL A 106 -11.10 -1.38 -0.70
N ASP A 107 -10.91 -2.09 -1.81
CA ASP A 107 -10.67 -1.49 -3.12
C ASP A 107 -11.85 -0.64 -3.57
N GLU A 108 -13.07 -1.11 -3.37
CA GLU A 108 -14.30 -0.36 -3.65
C GLU A 108 -14.37 0.94 -2.82
N LEU A 109 -14.09 0.88 -1.53
CA LEU A 109 -14.06 2.07 -0.67
C LEU A 109 -13.01 3.10 -1.13
N VAL A 110 -11.84 2.64 -1.55
CA VAL A 110 -10.79 3.51 -2.09
C VAL A 110 -11.23 4.14 -3.42
N GLU A 111 -11.85 3.37 -4.31
CA GLU A 111 -12.36 3.88 -5.59
C GLU A 111 -13.49 4.91 -5.40
N ILE A 112 -14.42 4.68 -4.47
CA ILE A 112 -15.47 5.66 -4.11
C ILE A 112 -14.81 6.95 -3.59
N ALA A 113 -13.83 6.81 -2.69
CA ALA A 113 -13.12 7.96 -2.15
C ALA A 113 -12.41 8.76 -3.25
N ARG A 114 -11.65 8.10 -4.15
CA ARG A 114 -10.92 8.74 -5.25
C ARG A 114 -11.82 9.50 -6.23
N LYS A 115 -13.06 9.04 -6.41
CA LYS A 115 -14.06 9.71 -7.27
C LYS A 115 -14.77 10.87 -6.59
N THR A 116 -14.64 10.98 -5.27
CA THR A 116 -15.30 12.06 -4.51
C THR A 116 -14.52 13.37 -4.66
N LYS A 117 -15.19 14.42 -5.10
CA LYS A 117 -14.58 15.75 -5.25
C LYS A 117 -14.04 16.26 -3.90
N GLY A 118 -12.81 16.78 -3.91
CA GLY A 118 -12.15 17.26 -2.70
C GLY A 118 -11.31 16.19 -1.98
N VAL A 119 -11.27 14.96 -2.47
CA VAL A 119 -10.33 13.94 -2.02
C VAL A 119 -9.00 14.09 -2.76
N TYR A 120 -7.90 14.12 -2.02
CA TYR A 120 -6.54 14.13 -2.56
C TYR A 120 -6.02 12.71 -2.81
N GLY A 121 -6.33 11.76 -1.92
CA GLY A 121 -5.94 10.38 -2.06
C GLY A 121 -6.54 9.49 -0.97
N SER A 122 -6.56 8.18 -1.26
CA SER A 122 -7.09 7.17 -0.34
C SER A 122 -6.32 5.86 -0.49
N ARG A 123 -6.10 5.17 0.63
CA ARG A 123 -5.40 3.89 0.66
C ARG A 123 -5.90 3.02 1.83
N ILE A 124 -5.65 1.73 1.71
CA ILE A 124 -5.76 0.80 2.83
C ILE A 124 -4.80 1.20 3.96
N THR A 125 -5.17 0.94 5.21
CA THR A 125 -4.32 1.11 6.38
C THR A 125 -4.37 -0.12 7.28
N GLY A 126 -3.29 -0.33 8.04
CA GLY A 126 -3.12 -1.54 8.85
C GLY A 126 -2.47 -2.69 8.06
N GLY A 127 -2.74 -3.90 8.49
CA GLY A 127 -2.10 -5.09 7.93
C GLY A 127 -2.70 -5.61 6.62
N GLY A 128 -3.81 -5.06 6.15
CA GLY A 128 -4.47 -5.53 4.94
C GLY A 128 -5.46 -6.67 5.17
N PHE A 129 -5.90 -7.32 4.08
CA PHE A 129 -6.89 -8.40 4.02
C PHE A 129 -8.28 -8.02 4.57
N GLY A 130 -8.60 -6.73 4.57
CA GLY A 130 -9.77 -6.11 5.16
C GLY A 130 -9.39 -4.89 6.01
N GLY A 131 -10.20 -4.57 7.01
CA GLY A 131 -9.96 -3.46 7.94
C GLY A 131 -10.39 -2.11 7.38
N CYS A 132 -9.52 -1.11 7.45
CA CYS A 132 -9.90 0.27 7.18
C CYS A 132 -9.14 0.88 6.01
N THR A 133 -9.74 1.94 5.44
CA THR A 133 -9.05 2.89 4.57
C THR A 133 -8.78 4.20 5.30
N VAL A 134 -7.73 4.90 4.87
CA VAL A 134 -7.44 6.28 5.27
C VAL A 134 -7.50 7.17 4.04
N THR A 135 -8.19 8.31 4.17
CA THR A 135 -8.42 9.25 3.05
C THR A 135 -7.99 10.64 3.46
N LEU A 136 -7.16 11.27 2.64
CA LEU A 136 -6.85 12.69 2.74
C LEU A 136 -7.86 13.48 1.90
N ILE A 137 -8.55 14.42 2.55
CA ILE A 137 -9.73 15.08 1.99
C ILE A 137 -9.86 16.51 2.49
N GLU A 138 -10.39 17.40 1.68
CA GLU A 138 -10.80 18.74 2.10
C GLU A 138 -11.90 18.67 3.15
N LYS A 139 -11.82 19.55 4.16
CA LYS A 139 -12.77 19.54 5.28
C LYS A 139 -14.23 19.70 4.84
N ASN A 140 -14.49 20.50 3.82
CA ASN A 140 -15.83 20.75 3.28
C ASN A 140 -16.39 19.58 2.45
N ALA A 141 -15.54 18.64 2.00
CA ALA A 141 -15.93 17.48 1.21
C ALA A 141 -16.24 16.22 2.06
N VAL A 142 -15.99 16.27 3.37
CA VAL A 142 -16.18 15.12 4.27
C VAL A 142 -17.59 14.56 4.23
N GLN A 143 -18.62 15.43 4.21
CA GLN A 143 -20.01 14.96 4.16
C GLN A 143 -20.31 14.25 2.85
N SER A 144 -19.84 14.78 1.72
CA SER A 144 -20.02 14.14 0.40
C SER A 144 -19.39 12.74 0.34
N LEU A 145 -18.24 12.55 0.98
CA LEU A 145 -17.61 11.23 1.06
C LEU A 145 -18.44 10.27 1.93
N LYS A 146 -18.97 10.74 3.08
CA LYS A 146 -19.85 9.94 3.93
C LYS A 146 -21.10 9.49 3.18
N ASP A 147 -21.74 10.40 2.46
CA ASP A 147 -22.94 10.10 1.67
C ASP A 147 -22.63 9.09 0.56
N ALA A 148 -21.45 9.20 -0.08
CA ALA A 148 -21.03 8.30 -1.14
C ALA A 148 -20.76 6.86 -0.65
N VAL A 149 -20.31 6.68 0.59
CA VAL A 149 -20.06 5.35 1.19
C VAL A 149 -21.24 4.86 2.06
N ASN A 150 -22.37 5.57 2.08
CA ASN A 150 -23.58 5.25 2.86
C ASN A 150 -23.30 5.08 4.37
N VAL A 151 -22.53 5.99 4.97
CA VAL A 151 -22.19 6.00 6.40
C VAL A 151 -22.81 7.21 7.11
#